data_138e0ec94f419e6ccddf3417cbd11a52
#
_entry.id   138e0ec94f419e6ccddf3417cbd11a52
#
_cell.length_a   1.000
_cell.length_b   1.000
_cell.length_c   1.000
_cell.angle_alpha   90.00
_cell.angle_beta   90.00
_cell.angle_gamma   90.00
#
_symmetry.space_group_name_H-M   'P 1'
#
loop_
_entity.id
_entity.type
_entity.pdbx_description
1 polymer ?
#
loop_
_entity_poly.entity_id
_entity_poly.type
_entity_poly.pdbx_seq_one_letter_code
_entity_poly.pdbx_strand_id
1 'polypeptide(L)'
;NGYRSKTRFAKFYNLPELMNMFKQCADIQTADMLKLPVPEITGGKPTIVKLPPSELQRQMVAALGERAESVRNRLVAPNEDNMLRITNDGRKLALDQRLMNPLLPDDPDSKANACVERVFTIWKRTKAQRSTQMIFCDLSTPRADGFDVYNDIRDKLVARGIPKEEVQFIHDADTEAKKAELFGKVRSGAVRVLMGSTQKMGA
;
A
#
# COMPACT_ATOMS: atom_id res chain seq x y z
N ASN A 1 -13.41 16.23 -17.41
CA ASN A 1 -12.08 16.10 -18.02
C ASN A 1 -11.71 14.64 -18.10
N GLY A 2 -12.09 13.96 -19.20
CA GLY A 2 -11.77 12.55 -19.43
C GLY A 2 -10.31 12.33 -19.80
N TYR A 3 -9.86 11.07 -19.76
CA TYR A 3 -8.58 10.64 -20.29
C TYR A 3 -8.49 11.01 -21.78
N ARG A 4 -7.46 11.79 -22.13
CA ARG A 4 -7.10 12.04 -23.52
C ARG A 4 -5.79 11.34 -23.80
N SER A 5 -5.77 10.55 -24.87
CA SER A 5 -4.52 10.02 -25.41
C SER A 5 -3.65 11.19 -25.84
N LYS A 6 -2.44 11.31 -25.30
CA LYS A 6 -1.43 12.29 -25.73
C LYS A 6 -0.22 11.52 -26.19
N THR A 7 0.31 11.89 -27.34
CA THR A 7 1.61 11.42 -27.78
C THR A 7 2.67 11.94 -26.81
N ARG A 8 3.45 11.04 -26.23
CA ARG A 8 4.60 11.35 -25.36
C ARG A 8 5.85 10.73 -25.92
N PHE A 9 6.98 11.31 -25.59
CA PHE A 9 8.27 10.66 -25.84
C PHE A 9 8.33 9.37 -25.02
N ALA A 10 8.23 8.21 -25.69
CA ALA A 10 8.32 6.90 -25.06
C ALA A 10 9.67 6.23 -25.30
N LYS A 11 10.40 6.66 -26.35
CA LYS A 11 11.73 6.15 -26.69
C LYS A 11 12.59 7.32 -27.13
N PHE A 12 13.85 7.31 -26.72
CA PHE A 12 14.84 8.27 -27.18
C PHE A 12 15.63 7.65 -28.33
N TYR A 13 15.82 8.43 -29.39
CA TYR A 13 16.75 8.11 -30.43
C TYR A 13 18.16 8.48 -29.94
N ASN A 14 19.14 7.62 -30.21
CA ASN A 14 20.54 7.84 -29.82
C ASN A 14 20.73 8.16 -28.31
N LEU A 15 20.12 7.32 -27.44
CA LEU A 15 20.21 7.45 -25.99
C LEU A 15 21.64 7.59 -25.43
N PRO A 16 22.67 6.85 -25.96
CA PRO A 16 24.04 6.99 -25.45
C PRO A 16 24.62 8.40 -25.59
N GLU A 17 24.38 9.07 -26.70
CA GLU A 17 24.88 10.43 -26.92
C GLU A 17 24.14 11.43 -26.04
N LEU A 18 22.79 11.31 -25.94
CA LEU A 18 22.00 12.10 -25.04
C LEU A 18 22.47 11.97 -23.58
N MET A 19 22.76 10.75 -23.14
CA MET A 19 23.28 10.48 -21.79
C MET A 19 24.66 11.07 -21.58
N ASN A 20 25.52 11.06 -22.59
CA ASN A 20 26.84 11.69 -22.49
C ASN A 20 26.74 13.22 -22.38
N MET A 21 25.84 13.83 -23.12
CA MET A 21 25.58 15.28 -23.01
C MET A 21 24.98 15.60 -21.63
N PHE A 22 24.04 14.79 -21.14
CA PHE A 22 23.41 15.00 -19.85
C PHE A 22 24.41 14.90 -18.69
N LYS A 23 25.35 13.95 -18.75
CA LYS A 23 26.41 13.78 -17.75
C LYS A 23 27.39 14.95 -17.65
N GLN A 24 27.42 15.85 -18.64
CA GLN A 24 28.27 17.05 -18.58
C GLN A 24 27.72 18.12 -17.63
N CYS A 25 26.41 18.09 -17.36
CA CYS A 25 25.72 19.07 -16.53
C CYS A 25 24.94 18.47 -15.36
N ALA A 26 24.91 17.13 -15.22
CA ALA A 26 24.18 16.45 -14.17
C ALA A 26 25.03 15.36 -13.51
N ASP A 27 24.99 15.28 -12.19
CA ASP A 27 25.48 14.14 -11.43
C ASP A 27 24.40 13.05 -11.39
N ILE A 28 24.76 11.86 -11.86
CA ILE A 28 23.84 10.71 -11.91
C ILE A 28 24.32 9.67 -10.90
N GLN A 29 23.53 9.48 -9.86
CA GLN A 29 23.76 8.48 -8.83
C GLN A 29 22.69 7.39 -8.96
N THR A 30 23.11 6.17 -9.30
CA THR A 30 22.22 5.00 -9.27
C THR A 30 22.19 4.39 -7.86
N ALA A 31 21.18 3.57 -7.56
CA ALA A 31 21.07 2.87 -6.28
C ALA A 31 22.34 2.03 -5.98
N ASP A 32 22.92 1.41 -7.01
CA ASP A 32 24.16 0.61 -6.89
C ASP A 32 25.39 1.47 -6.55
N MET A 33 25.45 2.71 -7.06
CA MET A 33 26.53 3.65 -6.76
C MET A 33 26.45 4.19 -5.35
N LEU A 34 25.25 4.38 -4.81
CA LEU A 34 25.02 4.92 -3.49
C LEU A 34 25.41 3.96 -2.36
N LYS A 35 25.56 2.66 -2.65
CA LYS A 35 25.92 1.61 -1.67
C LYS A 35 25.14 1.73 -0.35
N LEU A 36 23.84 2.02 -0.45
CA LEU A 36 22.98 2.20 0.69
C LEU A 36 22.96 0.91 1.54
N PRO A 37 22.97 1.01 2.87
CA PRO A 37 22.86 -0.14 3.75
C PRO A 37 21.44 -0.72 3.69
N VAL A 38 21.15 -1.47 2.63
CA VAL A 38 19.84 -2.13 2.45
C VAL A 38 19.91 -3.52 3.07
N PRO A 39 18.95 -3.89 3.95
CA PRO A 39 18.94 -5.24 4.53
C PRO A 39 18.71 -6.29 3.44
N GLU A 40 19.44 -7.40 3.55
CA GLU A 40 19.29 -8.52 2.65
C GLU A 40 17.93 -9.22 2.83
N ILE A 41 17.30 -9.57 1.72
CA ILE A 41 16.07 -10.33 1.73
C ILE A 41 16.41 -11.82 1.93
N THR A 42 15.91 -12.42 2.98
CA THR A 42 16.07 -13.86 3.23
C THR A 42 15.56 -14.66 2.03
N GLY A 43 16.43 -15.48 1.42
CA GLY A 43 16.11 -16.23 0.21
C GLY A 43 16.20 -15.42 -1.09
N GLY A 44 16.69 -14.18 -1.04
CA GLY A 44 16.99 -13.33 -2.22
C GLY A 44 15.78 -12.83 -3.00
N LYS A 45 14.55 -13.21 -2.62
CA LYS A 45 13.31 -12.82 -3.33
C LYS A 45 12.18 -12.52 -2.34
N PRO A 46 11.31 -11.54 -2.67
CA PRO A 46 10.11 -11.28 -1.87
C PRO A 46 9.11 -12.45 -1.98
N THR A 47 8.41 -12.74 -0.88
CA THR A 47 7.32 -13.71 -0.89
C THR A 47 6.04 -13.05 -1.41
N ILE A 48 5.50 -13.55 -2.52
CA ILE A 48 4.23 -13.08 -3.08
C ILE A 48 3.10 -13.94 -2.52
N VAL A 49 2.14 -13.31 -1.84
CA VAL A 49 0.91 -13.95 -1.36
C VAL A 49 -0.21 -13.66 -2.34
N LYS A 50 -0.71 -14.69 -3.00
CA LYS A 50 -1.86 -14.59 -3.91
C LYS A 50 -3.09 -15.13 -3.20
N LEU A 51 -4.18 -14.38 -3.25
CA LEU A 51 -5.46 -14.74 -2.66
C LEU A 51 -6.50 -14.88 -3.79
N PRO A 52 -7.33 -15.93 -3.79
CA PRO A 52 -8.41 -16.05 -4.75
C PRO A 52 -9.47 -14.98 -4.47
N PRO A 53 -10.08 -14.39 -5.51
CA PRO A 53 -11.18 -13.47 -5.29
C PRO A 53 -12.43 -14.24 -4.85
N SER A 54 -13.20 -13.67 -3.91
CA SER A 54 -14.52 -14.19 -3.54
C SER A 54 -15.52 -14.05 -4.71
N GLU A 55 -16.64 -14.76 -4.64
CA GLU A 55 -17.69 -14.63 -5.67
C GLU A 55 -18.25 -13.21 -5.73
N LEU A 56 -18.45 -12.58 -4.57
CA LEU A 56 -18.88 -11.19 -4.50
C LEU A 56 -17.87 -10.24 -5.17
N GLN A 57 -16.57 -10.44 -4.92
CA GLN A 57 -15.54 -9.64 -5.58
C GLN A 57 -15.55 -9.81 -7.10
N ARG A 58 -15.78 -11.04 -7.62
CA ARG A 58 -15.88 -11.27 -9.06
C ARG A 58 -17.05 -10.50 -9.68
N GLN A 59 -18.22 -10.53 -9.02
CA GLN A 59 -19.40 -9.78 -9.46
C GLN A 59 -19.13 -8.26 -9.45
N MET A 60 -18.49 -7.74 -8.40
CA MET A 60 -18.14 -6.33 -8.32
C MET A 60 -17.12 -5.93 -9.39
N VAL A 61 -16.14 -6.79 -9.70
CA VAL A 61 -15.18 -6.56 -10.79
C VAL A 61 -15.89 -6.55 -12.16
N ALA A 62 -16.86 -7.45 -12.39
CA ALA A 62 -17.65 -7.43 -13.61
C ALA A 62 -18.41 -6.10 -13.77
N ALA A 63 -19.05 -5.62 -12.70
CA ALA A 63 -19.73 -4.31 -12.71
C ALA A 63 -18.76 -3.13 -12.98
N LEU A 64 -17.51 -3.18 -12.48
CA LEU A 64 -16.48 -2.20 -12.85
C LEU A 64 -16.13 -2.28 -14.34
N GLY A 65 -16.12 -3.48 -14.92
CA GLY A 65 -15.91 -3.70 -16.36
C GLY A 65 -17.02 -3.05 -17.21
N GLU A 66 -18.27 -3.24 -16.84
CA GLU A 66 -19.43 -2.62 -17.53
C GLU A 66 -19.37 -1.08 -17.44
N ARG A 67 -19.01 -0.54 -16.28
CA ARG A 67 -18.79 0.90 -16.13
C ARG A 67 -17.67 1.41 -17.04
N ALA A 68 -16.56 0.67 -17.13
CA ALA A 68 -15.43 1.02 -17.99
C ALA A 68 -15.83 1.05 -19.48
N GLU A 69 -16.66 0.09 -19.92
CA GLU A 69 -17.20 0.08 -21.28
C GLU A 69 -18.13 1.26 -21.54
N SER A 70 -19.02 1.60 -20.59
CA SER A 70 -19.90 2.76 -20.68
C SER A 70 -19.10 4.06 -20.84
N VAL A 71 -18.02 4.23 -20.07
CA VAL A 71 -17.10 5.37 -20.20
C VAL A 71 -16.39 5.39 -21.55
N ARG A 72 -15.91 4.22 -22.00
CA ARG A 72 -15.24 4.06 -23.32
C ARG A 72 -16.15 4.43 -24.46
N ASN A 73 -17.41 4.00 -24.38
CA ASN A 73 -18.42 4.27 -25.40
C ASN A 73 -19.08 5.67 -25.26
N ARG A 74 -18.62 6.48 -24.29
CA ARG A 74 -19.15 7.83 -24.04
C ARG A 74 -20.65 7.85 -23.68
N LEU A 75 -21.14 6.80 -23.04
CA LEU A 75 -22.52 6.67 -22.59
C LEU A 75 -22.80 7.41 -21.28
N VAL A 76 -21.76 7.81 -20.56
CA VAL A 76 -21.83 8.56 -19.30
C VAL A 76 -20.97 9.81 -19.37
N ALA A 77 -21.39 10.86 -18.69
CA ALA A 77 -20.64 12.11 -18.64
C ALA A 77 -19.39 11.94 -17.76
N PRO A 78 -18.23 12.59 -18.08
CA PRO A 78 -16.98 12.44 -17.33
C PRO A 78 -17.04 12.90 -15.88
N ASN A 79 -18.01 13.72 -15.49
CA ASN A 79 -18.29 14.15 -14.13
C ASN A 79 -19.12 13.12 -13.35
N GLU A 80 -19.88 12.27 -14.02
CA GLU A 80 -20.66 11.19 -13.42
C GLU A 80 -19.77 9.98 -13.16
N ASP A 81 -19.07 9.49 -14.21
CA ASP A 81 -18.10 8.41 -14.08
C ASP A 81 -16.92 8.58 -15.05
N ASN A 82 -15.76 8.01 -14.69
CA ASN A 82 -14.56 8.09 -15.52
C ASN A 82 -13.55 7.01 -15.11
N MET A 83 -12.57 6.73 -16.00
CA MET A 83 -11.57 5.68 -15.77
C MET A 83 -10.75 5.88 -14.50
N LEU A 84 -10.51 7.12 -14.04
CA LEU A 84 -9.79 7.36 -12.80
C LEU A 84 -10.60 6.90 -11.58
N ARG A 85 -11.89 7.20 -11.56
CA ARG A 85 -12.82 6.76 -10.52
C ARG A 85 -12.92 5.23 -10.49
N ILE A 86 -13.14 4.60 -11.65
CA ILE A 86 -13.22 3.14 -11.80
C ILE A 86 -11.92 2.45 -11.35
N THR A 87 -10.76 2.98 -11.75
CA THR A 87 -9.46 2.44 -11.31
C THR A 87 -9.27 2.56 -9.80
N ASN A 88 -9.69 3.68 -9.20
CA ASN A 88 -9.62 3.85 -7.75
C ASN A 88 -10.55 2.89 -7.01
N ASP A 89 -11.76 2.70 -7.53
CA ASP A 89 -12.73 1.73 -7.00
C ASP A 89 -12.18 0.30 -7.10
N GLY A 90 -11.57 -0.06 -8.22
CA GLY A 90 -10.91 -1.35 -8.39
C GLY A 90 -9.76 -1.57 -7.39
N ARG A 91 -8.98 -0.54 -7.09
CA ARG A 91 -7.92 -0.62 -6.07
C ARG A 91 -8.50 -0.81 -4.66
N LYS A 92 -9.59 -0.12 -4.32
CA LYS A 92 -10.30 -0.29 -3.05
C LYS A 92 -10.86 -1.71 -2.91
N LEU A 93 -11.59 -2.17 -3.93
CA LEU A 93 -12.16 -3.51 -3.98
C LEU A 93 -11.08 -4.61 -3.84
N ALA A 94 -9.94 -4.42 -4.50
CA ALA A 94 -8.83 -5.35 -4.43
C ALA A 94 -8.13 -5.39 -3.06
N LEU A 95 -8.28 -4.36 -2.23
CA LEU A 95 -7.76 -4.32 -0.87
C LEU A 95 -8.76 -4.91 0.12
N ASP A 96 -9.96 -4.35 0.15
CA ASP A 96 -11.06 -4.78 1.00
C ASP A 96 -12.40 -4.26 0.43
N GLN A 97 -13.36 -5.16 0.25
CA GLN A 97 -14.68 -4.82 -0.32
C GLN A 97 -15.45 -3.80 0.51
N ARG A 98 -15.21 -3.72 1.83
CA ARG A 98 -15.84 -2.74 2.74
C ARG A 98 -15.42 -1.30 2.45
N LEU A 99 -14.33 -1.08 1.69
CA LEU A 99 -13.96 0.24 1.17
C LEU A 99 -14.88 0.75 0.06
N MET A 100 -15.61 -0.18 -0.59
CA MET A 100 -16.64 0.16 -1.56
C MET A 100 -18.00 0.40 -0.88
N ASN A 101 -18.34 -0.45 0.06
CA ASN A 101 -19.55 -0.34 0.87
C ASN A 101 -19.29 -0.91 2.27
N PRO A 102 -19.27 -0.08 3.32
CA PRO A 102 -19.02 -0.51 4.69
C PRO A 102 -20.03 -1.54 5.26
N LEU A 103 -21.20 -1.67 4.63
CA LEU A 103 -22.21 -2.66 5.02
C LEU A 103 -21.91 -4.08 4.50
N LEU A 104 -20.94 -4.24 3.62
CA LEU A 104 -20.52 -5.55 3.17
C LEU A 104 -19.83 -6.34 4.29
N PRO A 105 -19.95 -7.67 4.30
CA PRO A 105 -19.29 -8.50 5.29
C PRO A 105 -17.77 -8.42 5.17
N ASP A 106 -17.10 -8.68 6.28
CA ASP A 106 -15.66 -8.92 6.28
C ASP A 106 -15.36 -10.22 5.50
N ASP A 107 -14.58 -10.10 4.43
CA ASP A 107 -14.15 -11.27 3.65
C ASP A 107 -12.93 -11.91 4.33
N PRO A 108 -13.04 -13.15 4.86
CA PRO A 108 -11.93 -13.81 5.54
C PRO A 108 -10.69 -13.98 4.65
N ASP A 109 -10.86 -14.05 3.33
CA ASP A 109 -9.78 -14.18 2.35
C ASP A 109 -9.33 -12.82 1.79
N SER A 110 -9.74 -11.70 2.39
CA SER A 110 -9.28 -10.37 2.00
C SER A 110 -7.77 -10.19 2.23
N LYS A 111 -7.17 -9.26 1.49
CA LYS A 111 -5.75 -8.91 1.68
C LYS A 111 -5.47 -8.39 3.10
N ALA A 112 -6.42 -7.66 3.69
CA ALA A 112 -6.32 -7.18 5.06
C ALA A 112 -6.24 -8.36 6.05
N ASN A 113 -7.12 -9.34 5.92
CA ASN A 113 -7.12 -10.54 6.78
C ASN A 113 -5.88 -11.41 6.59
N ALA A 114 -5.44 -11.62 5.34
CA ALA A 114 -4.19 -12.34 5.07
C ALA A 114 -2.97 -11.62 5.65
N CYS A 115 -2.95 -10.28 5.64
CA CYS A 115 -1.91 -9.49 6.28
C CYS A 115 -1.91 -9.72 7.79
N VAL A 116 -3.08 -9.65 8.45
CA VAL A 116 -3.24 -9.91 9.89
C VAL A 116 -2.69 -11.28 10.26
N GLU A 117 -3.04 -12.33 9.50
CA GLU A 117 -2.55 -13.70 9.74
C GLU A 117 -1.02 -13.78 9.69
N ARG A 118 -0.42 -13.21 8.67
CA ARG A 118 1.05 -13.25 8.51
C ARG A 118 1.75 -12.42 9.58
N VAL A 119 1.26 -11.24 9.86
CA VAL A 119 1.83 -10.36 10.89
C VAL A 119 1.76 -11.04 12.26
N PHE A 120 0.62 -11.62 12.62
CA PHE A 120 0.46 -12.34 13.88
C PHE A 120 1.39 -13.55 13.98
N THR A 121 1.49 -14.34 12.91
CA THR A 121 2.40 -15.51 12.86
C THR A 121 3.86 -15.10 13.04
N ILE A 122 4.31 -14.04 12.37
CA ILE A 122 5.68 -13.52 12.49
C ILE A 122 5.89 -12.94 13.89
N TRP A 123 4.95 -12.17 14.41
CA TRP A 123 5.01 -11.58 15.74
C TRP A 123 5.19 -12.67 16.82
N LYS A 124 4.39 -13.75 16.75
CA LYS A 124 4.49 -14.88 17.67
C LYS A 124 5.83 -15.59 17.55
N ARG A 125 6.27 -15.91 16.33
CA ARG A 125 7.53 -16.60 16.06
C ARG A 125 8.76 -15.83 16.53
N THR A 126 8.73 -14.51 16.41
CA THR A 126 9.86 -13.63 16.73
C THR A 126 9.71 -12.92 18.08
N LYS A 127 8.93 -13.53 19.01
CA LYS A 127 8.65 -12.93 20.32
C LYS A 127 9.93 -12.69 21.14
N ALA A 128 10.82 -13.67 21.14
CA ALA A 128 12.08 -13.61 21.92
C ALA A 128 13.02 -12.50 21.41
N GLN A 129 13.10 -12.33 20.09
CA GLN A 129 13.95 -11.32 19.44
C GLN A 129 13.29 -9.94 19.38
N ARG A 130 12.00 -9.84 19.71
CA ARG A 130 11.19 -8.61 19.56
C ARG A 130 11.33 -7.97 18.17
N SER A 131 11.41 -8.81 17.12
CA SER A 131 11.54 -8.34 15.74
C SER A 131 10.37 -7.46 15.35
N THR A 132 10.64 -6.45 14.55
CA THR A 132 9.65 -5.47 14.10
C THR A 132 9.20 -5.75 12.67
N GLN A 133 7.98 -5.35 12.36
CA GLN A 133 7.36 -5.49 11.05
C GLN A 133 6.82 -4.14 10.59
N MET A 134 7.00 -3.82 9.32
CA MET A 134 6.45 -2.62 8.69
C MET A 134 5.36 -3.03 7.70
N ILE A 135 4.19 -2.40 7.80
CA ILE A 135 3.07 -2.59 6.88
C ILE A 135 2.90 -1.31 6.07
N PHE A 136 3.09 -1.41 4.76
CA PHE A 136 2.86 -0.29 3.84
C PHE A 136 1.47 -0.41 3.22
N CYS A 137 0.62 0.59 3.45
CA CYS A 137 -0.71 0.68 2.86
C CYS A 137 -1.02 2.11 2.44
N ASP A 138 -1.10 2.35 1.13
CA ASP A 138 -1.33 3.69 0.55
C ASP A 138 -2.82 4.03 0.40
N LEU A 139 -3.69 3.07 0.68
CA LEU A 139 -5.14 3.26 0.65
C LEU A 139 -5.72 3.20 2.05
N SER A 140 -6.83 3.93 2.26
CA SER A 140 -7.57 3.86 3.51
C SER A 140 -6.73 4.19 4.74
N THR A 141 -6.02 5.32 4.68
CA THR A 141 -5.30 5.87 5.84
C THR A 141 -6.26 6.10 7.02
N PRO A 142 -5.75 6.14 8.27
CA PRO A 142 -6.58 6.28 9.46
C PRO A 142 -7.56 7.45 9.38
N ARG A 143 -8.80 7.23 9.79
CA ARG A 143 -9.89 8.21 9.82
C ARG A 143 -10.49 8.29 11.21
N ALA A 144 -11.06 9.45 11.54
CA ALA A 144 -11.81 9.62 12.77
C ALA A 144 -13.14 8.84 12.74
N ASP A 145 -13.79 8.82 11.56
CA ASP A 145 -15.10 8.22 11.37
C ASP A 145 -15.10 7.22 10.20
N GLY A 146 -15.90 6.16 10.37
CA GLY A 146 -16.14 5.15 9.36
C GLY A 146 -15.08 4.04 9.31
N PHE A 147 -15.24 3.16 8.34
CA PHE A 147 -14.33 2.02 8.14
C PHE A 147 -13.02 2.46 7.49
N ASP A 148 -11.90 2.07 8.09
CA ASP A 148 -10.59 2.11 7.47
C ASP A 148 -9.77 0.85 7.76
N VAL A 149 -8.88 0.51 6.85
CA VAL A 149 -8.09 -0.73 6.90
C VAL A 149 -7.02 -0.70 8.00
N TYR A 150 -6.51 0.49 8.36
CA TYR A 150 -5.50 0.61 9.42
C TYR A 150 -6.07 0.22 10.79
N ASN A 151 -7.20 0.81 11.15
CA ASN A 151 -7.89 0.48 12.40
C ASN A 151 -8.38 -0.97 12.39
N ASP A 152 -8.94 -1.47 11.28
CA ASP A 152 -9.38 -2.86 11.15
C ASP A 152 -8.23 -3.86 11.39
N ILE A 153 -7.07 -3.65 10.75
CA ILE A 153 -5.88 -4.50 10.97
C ILE A 153 -5.41 -4.42 12.41
N ARG A 154 -5.28 -3.21 12.99
CA ARG A 154 -4.87 -3.05 14.39
C ARG A 154 -5.80 -3.76 15.34
N ASP A 155 -7.11 -3.56 15.20
CA ASP A 155 -8.10 -4.11 16.10
C ASP A 155 -8.13 -5.65 16.01
N LYS A 156 -7.97 -6.22 14.82
CA LYS A 156 -7.82 -7.66 14.62
C LYS A 156 -6.54 -8.22 15.23
N LEU A 157 -5.42 -7.51 15.14
CA LEU A 157 -4.15 -7.91 15.76
C LEU A 157 -4.28 -7.86 17.30
N VAL A 158 -4.91 -6.82 17.84
CA VAL A 158 -5.16 -6.68 19.29
C VAL A 158 -6.10 -7.78 19.78
N ALA A 159 -7.17 -8.08 19.05
CA ALA A 159 -8.09 -9.17 19.38
C ALA A 159 -7.42 -10.54 19.43
N ARG A 160 -6.29 -10.73 18.71
CA ARG A 160 -5.45 -11.93 18.76
C ARG A 160 -4.42 -11.94 19.90
N GLY A 161 -4.35 -10.87 20.69
CA GLY A 161 -3.48 -10.76 21.85
C GLY A 161 -2.17 -10.00 21.63
N ILE A 162 -2.02 -9.27 20.54
CA ILE A 162 -0.92 -8.30 20.41
C ILE A 162 -1.26 -7.07 21.25
N PRO A 163 -0.39 -6.61 22.15
CA PRO A 163 -0.61 -5.38 22.92
C PRO A 163 -0.80 -4.19 21.99
N LYS A 164 -1.81 -3.36 22.28
CA LYS A 164 -2.15 -2.20 21.44
C LYS A 164 -0.97 -1.23 21.27
N GLU A 165 -0.16 -1.07 22.29
CA GLU A 165 1.05 -0.25 22.32
C GLU A 165 2.15 -0.75 21.38
N GLU A 166 2.14 -2.04 21.02
CA GLU A 166 3.07 -2.63 20.05
C GLU A 166 2.65 -2.38 18.59
N VAL A 167 1.44 -1.88 18.34
CA VAL A 167 0.91 -1.57 17.00
C VAL A 167 0.67 -0.08 16.88
N GLN A 168 1.49 0.60 16.09
CA GLN A 168 1.44 2.06 15.94
C GLN A 168 1.33 2.48 14.48
N PHE A 169 0.78 3.67 14.24
CA PHE A 169 0.68 4.29 12.93
C PHE A 169 1.65 5.45 12.81
N ILE A 170 2.38 5.54 11.68
CA ILE A 170 3.23 6.70 11.40
C ILE A 170 2.42 8.00 11.34
N HIS A 171 1.12 7.90 11.04
CA HIS A 171 0.21 9.02 10.93
C HIS A 171 -0.02 9.75 12.27
N ASP A 172 0.20 9.06 13.39
CA ASP A 172 0.07 9.63 14.73
C ASP A 172 1.31 10.46 15.13
N ALA A 173 2.40 10.33 14.36
CA ALA A 173 3.64 11.10 14.53
C ALA A 173 3.70 12.26 13.52
N ASP A 174 3.07 13.38 13.86
CA ASP A 174 2.88 14.55 13.00
C ASP A 174 4.08 15.51 12.97
N THR A 175 5.03 15.35 13.91
CA THR A 175 6.27 16.15 13.99
C THR A 175 7.51 15.28 13.85
N GLU A 176 8.64 15.87 13.43
CA GLU A 176 9.91 15.15 13.32
C GLU A 176 10.37 14.56 14.67
N ALA A 177 10.12 15.26 15.77
CA ALA A 177 10.44 14.77 17.11
C ALA A 177 9.63 13.51 17.45
N LYS A 178 8.32 13.51 17.21
CA LYS A 178 7.45 12.33 17.41
C LYS A 178 7.82 11.17 16.48
N LYS A 179 8.21 11.45 15.23
CA LYS A 179 8.71 10.41 14.31
C LYS A 179 10.01 9.80 14.84
N ALA A 180 10.96 10.63 15.28
CA ALA A 180 12.21 10.14 15.85
C ALA A 180 11.98 9.27 17.10
N GLU A 181 11.07 9.67 17.99
CA GLU A 181 10.64 8.88 19.14
C GLU A 181 10.01 7.54 18.71
N LEU A 182 9.05 7.58 17.76
CA LEU A 182 8.39 6.39 17.24
C LEU A 182 9.39 5.41 16.63
N PHE A 183 10.32 5.90 15.79
CA PHE A 183 11.38 5.06 15.23
C PHE A 183 12.34 4.52 16.29
N GLY A 184 12.58 5.27 17.37
CA GLY A 184 13.30 4.78 18.55
C GLY A 184 12.59 3.58 19.19
N LYS A 185 11.27 3.67 19.38
CA LYS A 185 10.42 2.56 19.88
C LYS A 185 10.41 1.34 18.93
N VAL A 186 10.42 1.57 17.61
CA VAL A 186 10.53 0.50 16.62
C VAL A 186 11.89 -0.19 16.70
N ARG A 187 12.98 0.57 16.74
CA ARG A 187 14.35 0.01 16.87
C ARG A 187 14.59 -0.78 18.17
N SER A 188 13.98 -0.34 19.26
CA SER A 188 14.08 -1.06 20.56
C SER A 188 13.14 -2.26 20.64
N GLY A 189 12.23 -2.47 19.66
CA GLY A 189 11.22 -3.50 19.70
C GLY A 189 10.08 -3.22 20.68
N ALA A 190 9.96 -2.00 21.22
CA ALA A 190 8.80 -1.58 22.00
C ALA A 190 7.55 -1.49 21.10
N VAL A 191 7.71 -1.01 19.87
CA VAL A 191 6.71 -1.08 18.79
C VAL A 191 7.15 -2.19 17.84
N ARG A 192 6.32 -3.20 17.67
CA ARG A 192 6.64 -4.37 16.85
C ARG A 192 5.90 -4.41 15.52
N VAL A 193 4.85 -3.60 15.36
CA VAL A 193 4.12 -3.43 14.11
C VAL A 193 3.96 -1.94 13.87
N LEU A 194 4.61 -1.44 12.83
CA LEU A 194 4.46 -0.06 12.37
C LEU A 194 3.69 -0.07 11.05
N MET A 195 2.59 0.70 10.98
CA MET A 195 1.81 0.86 9.75
C MET A 195 1.93 2.28 9.21
N GLY A 196 2.03 2.39 7.90
CA GLY A 196 2.07 3.69 7.25
C GLY A 196 1.93 3.63 5.74
N SER A 197 1.78 4.80 5.13
CA SER A 197 1.85 4.93 3.68
C SER A 197 3.31 4.99 3.22
N THR A 198 3.54 4.59 1.97
CA THR A 198 4.85 4.70 1.32
C THR A 198 5.39 6.14 1.40
N GLN A 199 4.52 7.13 1.21
CA GLN A 199 4.89 8.55 1.30
C GLN A 199 5.38 8.97 2.68
N LYS A 200 4.80 8.41 3.77
CA LYS A 200 5.16 8.83 5.14
C LYS A 200 6.31 8.03 5.75
N MET A 201 6.52 6.79 5.31
CA MET A 201 7.57 5.89 5.83
C MET A 201 8.76 5.73 4.90
N GLY A 202 8.62 6.04 3.61
CA GLY A 202 9.64 5.87 2.59
C GLY A 202 10.37 7.16 2.20
N ALA A 203 10.07 8.29 2.83
CA ALA A 203 10.70 9.59 2.59
C ALA A 203 11.69 9.93 3.70
#